data_b2445d902b75460307140747971ce84e
#
_entry.id   b2445d902b75460307140747971ce84e
#
_cell.length_a   1.000
_cell.length_b   1.000
_cell.length_c   1.000
_cell.angle_alpha   90.00
_cell.angle_beta   90.00
_cell.angle_gamma   90.00
#
_symmetry.space_group_name_H-M   'P 1'
#
loop_
_entity.id
_entity.type
_entity.pdbx_description
1 polymer ?
#
loop_
_entity_poly.entity_id
_entity_poly.type
_entity_poly.pdbx_seq_one_letter_code
_entity_poly.pdbx_strand_id
1 'polypeptide(L)'
;MTGTGGAVFENVEDLAMSGEQLQQFDYRYFGLDFGFAVDPLAFVAMHYDAKHEDLYIFDEIYQQKLTNRAAADMINKKYPSVRIMGDSAEPKSIYEMREYGANVNGAKKGPDSVRFGINWLQSRAHIYIDRHRCPNTYREFSSYEYDRNRDGQFINAFPDKNNHAIDAVRYGLQPCMPHGRARILR
;
A
#
# COMPACT_ATOMS: atom_id res chain seq x y z
N MET A 1 -9.28 -1.10 23.26
CA MET A 1 -9.48 0.21 22.60
C MET A 1 -10.88 0.24 22.04
N THR A 2 -11.70 1.15 22.50
CA THR A 2 -13.08 1.31 22.00
C THR A 2 -13.00 1.97 20.63
N GLY A 3 -13.17 1.20 19.56
CA GLY A 3 -13.24 1.73 18.21
C GLY A 3 -14.42 2.70 18.10
N THR A 4 -14.22 3.84 17.45
CA THR A 4 -15.24 4.87 17.22
C THR A 4 -16.33 4.41 16.23
N GLY A 5 -16.31 3.16 15.78
CA GLY A 5 -17.23 2.61 14.77
C GLY A 5 -16.96 3.08 13.34
N GLY A 6 -15.92 3.88 13.12
CA GLY A 6 -15.58 4.47 11.83
C GLY A 6 -14.28 3.93 11.19
N ALA A 7 -13.58 3.03 11.86
CA ALA A 7 -12.34 2.46 11.34
C ALA A 7 -12.59 1.67 10.06
N VAL A 8 -11.80 1.94 9.01
CA VAL A 8 -11.85 1.19 7.76
C VAL A 8 -11.22 -0.18 7.91
N PHE A 9 -10.11 -0.28 8.64
CA PHE A 9 -9.39 -1.53 8.85
C PHE A 9 -9.47 -1.97 10.31
N GLU A 10 -10.16 -3.07 10.57
CA GLU A 10 -10.31 -3.68 11.91
C GLU A 10 -9.34 -4.85 12.12
N ASN A 11 -8.66 -5.28 11.04
CA ASN A 11 -7.78 -6.44 10.97
C ASN A 11 -6.28 -6.08 11.00
N VAL A 12 -5.92 -4.89 11.46
CA VAL A 12 -4.55 -4.40 11.58
C VAL A 12 -3.95 -4.74 12.94
N GLU A 13 -2.77 -5.33 12.94
CA GLU A 13 -2.03 -5.70 14.16
C GLU A 13 -0.58 -5.23 14.08
N ASP A 14 -0.04 -4.76 15.23
CA ASP A 14 1.38 -4.46 15.37
C ASP A 14 2.15 -5.75 15.62
N LEU A 15 3.12 -6.06 14.75
CA LEU A 15 3.95 -7.25 14.86
C LEU A 15 5.41 -6.91 14.58
N ALA A 16 6.26 -6.98 15.61
CA ALA A 16 7.71 -6.86 15.42
C ALA A 16 8.24 -8.10 14.67
N MET A 17 8.94 -7.87 13.56
CA MET A 17 9.45 -8.94 12.68
C MET A 17 10.97 -9.08 12.82
N SER A 18 11.43 -10.30 13.15
CA SER A 18 12.85 -10.58 13.23
C SER A 18 13.52 -10.65 11.85
N GLY A 19 14.84 -10.47 11.79
CA GLY A 19 15.59 -10.63 10.54
C GLY A 19 15.45 -12.04 9.94
N GLU A 20 15.38 -13.07 10.78
CA GLU A 20 15.16 -14.45 10.35
C GLU A 20 13.79 -14.63 9.70
N GLN A 21 12.73 -14.06 10.29
CA GLN A 21 11.38 -14.08 9.72
C GLN A 21 11.34 -13.38 8.36
N LEU A 22 11.99 -12.23 8.24
CA LEU A 22 12.06 -11.50 6.97
C LEU A 22 12.77 -12.29 5.87
N GLN A 23 13.78 -13.12 6.21
CA GLN A 23 14.46 -13.97 5.25
C GLN A 23 13.59 -15.11 4.72
N GLN A 24 12.56 -15.53 5.48
CA GLN A 24 11.62 -16.58 5.10
C GLN A 24 10.48 -16.09 4.20
N PHE A 25 10.37 -14.77 3.96
CA PHE A 25 9.34 -14.22 3.11
C PHE A 25 9.65 -14.44 1.62
N ASP A 26 9.10 -15.50 1.05
CA ASP A 26 9.33 -15.91 -0.35
C ASP A 26 8.55 -15.05 -1.36
N TYR A 27 7.33 -14.62 -1.01
CA TYR A 27 6.45 -13.85 -1.88
C TYR A 27 6.41 -12.39 -1.45
N ARG A 28 7.37 -11.62 -1.96
CA ARG A 28 7.49 -10.20 -1.65
C ARG A 28 6.85 -9.34 -2.72
N TYR A 29 6.14 -8.32 -2.28
CA TYR A 29 5.46 -7.34 -3.11
C TYR A 29 5.91 -5.94 -2.73
N PHE A 30 5.97 -5.05 -3.72
CA PHE A 30 6.47 -3.70 -3.53
C PHE A 30 5.51 -2.72 -4.20
N GLY A 31 5.05 -1.75 -3.44
CA GLY A 31 4.13 -0.72 -3.90
C GLY A 31 4.72 0.68 -3.77
N LEU A 32 4.30 1.57 -4.64
CA LEU A 32 4.78 2.95 -4.69
C LEU A 32 3.63 3.91 -4.99
N ASP A 33 3.46 4.89 -4.12
CA ASP A 33 2.64 6.07 -4.34
C ASP A 33 3.53 7.30 -4.46
N PHE A 34 3.35 8.06 -5.55
CA PHE A 34 4.19 9.21 -5.84
C PHE A 34 3.70 10.45 -5.10
N GLY A 35 4.59 11.16 -4.47
CA GLY A 35 4.37 12.46 -3.88
C GLY A 35 5.67 13.25 -3.84
N PHE A 36 5.59 14.57 -3.65
CA PHE A 36 6.79 15.40 -3.55
C PHE A 36 6.64 16.56 -2.56
N ALA A 37 5.84 17.57 -2.88
CA ALA A 37 5.84 18.83 -2.15
C ALA A 37 5.04 18.78 -0.84
N VAL A 38 3.79 18.42 -0.94
CA VAL A 38 2.83 18.33 0.19
C VAL A 38 2.67 16.88 0.60
N ASP A 39 2.45 16.02 -0.37
CA ASP A 39 2.28 14.59 -0.15
C ASP A 39 3.63 13.87 -0.16
N PRO A 40 3.84 12.90 0.72
CA PRO A 40 5.06 12.10 0.72
C PRO A 40 5.09 11.14 -0.47
N LEU A 41 6.29 10.81 -0.95
CA LEU A 41 6.48 9.56 -1.67
C LEU A 41 6.39 8.43 -0.66
N ALA A 42 5.54 7.45 -0.92
CA ALA A 42 5.36 6.27 -0.09
C ALA A 42 5.74 5.00 -0.87
N PHE A 43 6.80 4.32 -0.43
CA PHE A 43 7.18 2.99 -0.89
C PHE A 43 6.98 2.01 0.25
N VAL A 44 6.35 0.86 -0.03
CA VAL A 44 6.06 -0.17 0.98
C VAL A 44 6.49 -1.54 0.47
N ALA A 45 7.20 -2.28 1.32
CA ALA A 45 7.60 -3.66 1.09
C ALA A 45 6.77 -4.61 1.94
N MET A 46 6.24 -5.67 1.34
CA MET A 46 5.26 -6.57 1.93
C MET A 46 5.51 -8.02 1.54
N HIS A 47 5.01 -8.92 2.38
CA HIS A 47 4.83 -10.34 2.07
C HIS A 47 3.35 -10.70 2.21
N TYR A 48 2.82 -11.49 1.29
CA TYR A 48 1.46 -11.99 1.36
C TYR A 48 1.44 -13.52 1.39
N ASP A 49 0.96 -14.07 2.50
CA ASP A 49 0.67 -15.49 2.65
C ASP A 49 -0.75 -15.79 2.19
N ALA A 50 -0.88 -16.25 0.95
CA ALA A 50 -2.18 -16.55 0.34
C ALA A 50 -2.90 -17.74 1.00
N LYS A 51 -2.18 -18.64 1.68
CA LYS A 51 -2.76 -19.80 2.36
C LYS A 51 -3.51 -19.41 3.62
N HIS A 52 -2.94 -18.48 4.40
CA HIS A 52 -3.53 -18.01 5.64
C HIS A 52 -4.27 -16.68 5.46
N GLU A 53 -4.16 -16.08 4.27
CA GLU A 53 -4.70 -14.74 3.94
C GLU A 53 -4.12 -13.62 4.83
N ASP A 54 -2.86 -13.79 5.25
CA ASP A 54 -2.13 -12.87 6.09
C ASP A 54 -1.21 -11.97 5.26
N LEU A 55 -1.28 -10.67 5.53
CA LEU A 55 -0.40 -9.67 4.94
C LEU A 55 0.62 -9.21 5.99
N TYR A 56 1.90 -9.18 5.61
CA TYR A 56 2.99 -8.69 6.46
C TYR A 56 3.64 -7.48 5.80
N ILE A 57 3.60 -6.33 6.46
CA ILE A 57 4.22 -5.08 6.00
C ILE A 57 5.46 -4.84 6.86
N PHE A 58 6.65 -4.85 6.23
CA PHE A 58 7.90 -4.93 6.97
C PHE A 58 8.93 -3.84 6.64
N ASP A 59 8.67 -2.99 5.64
CA ASP A 59 9.56 -1.89 5.33
C ASP A 59 8.84 -0.77 4.60
N GLU A 60 9.26 0.47 4.84
CA GLU A 60 8.72 1.65 4.17
C GLU A 60 9.82 2.68 3.84
N ILE A 61 9.58 3.45 2.78
CA ILE A 61 10.15 4.78 2.57
C ILE A 61 8.97 5.73 2.53
N TYR A 62 8.92 6.71 3.43
CA TYR A 62 7.82 7.65 3.52
C TYR A 62 8.38 9.04 3.76
N GLN A 63 8.51 9.84 2.69
CA GLN A 63 9.22 11.11 2.76
C GLN A 63 8.70 12.15 1.78
N GLN A 64 8.49 13.37 2.27
CA GLN A 64 8.26 14.55 1.45
C GLN A 64 9.58 15.04 0.83
N LYS A 65 9.49 15.75 -0.28
CA LYS A 65 10.63 16.34 -1.01
C LYS A 65 11.71 15.32 -1.40
N LEU A 66 11.34 14.05 -1.52
CA LEU A 66 12.20 13.01 -2.05
C LEU A 66 12.05 12.98 -3.57
N THR A 67 13.16 13.21 -4.29
CA THR A 67 13.17 13.13 -5.76
C THR A 67 13.04 11.69 -6.22
N ASN A 68 12.49 11.46 -7.42
CA ASN A 68 12.40 10.13 -8.02
C ASN A 68 13.76 9.45 -8.12
N ARG A 69 14.84 10.20 -8.41
CA ARG A 69 16.21 9.69 -8.42
C ARG A 69 16.64 9.17 -7.05
N ALA A 70 16.50 9.99 -6.02
CA ALA A 70 16.90 9.60 -4.66
C ALA A 70 16.08 8.42 -4.17
N ALA A 71 14.78 8.38 -4.47
CA ALA A 71 13.92 7.25 -4.16
C ALA A 71 14.37 5.96 -4.87
N ALA A 72 14.68 6.03 -6.18
CA ALA A 72 15.19 4.90 -6.94
C ALA A 72 16.51 4.37 -6.37
N ASP A 73 17.44 5.26 -6.01
CA ASP A 73 18.72 4.89 -5.41
C ASP A 73 18.52 4.19 -4.06
N MET A 74 17.64 4.71 -3.19
CA MET A 74 17.32 4.11 -1.90
C MET A 74 16.69 2.71 -2.05
N ILE A 75 15.73 2.58 -2.96
CA ILE A 75 15.05 1.32 -3.23
C ILE A 75 16.03 0.29 -3.79
N ASN A 76 16.79 0.65 -4.83
CA ASN A 76 17.72 -0.27 -5.49
C ASN A 76 18.86 -0.73 -4.57
N LYS A 77 19.29 0.13 -3.66
CA LYS A 77 20.30 -0.24 -2.65
C LYS A 77 19.80 -1.35 -1.72
N LYS A 78 18.52 -1.35 -1.37
CA LYS A 78 17.92 -2.27 -0.40
C LYS A 78 17.24 -3.46 -1.08
N TYR A 79 16.64 -3.22 -2.23
CA TYR A 79 15.85 -4.18 -3.00
C TYR A 79 16.26 -4.12 -4.49
N PRO A 80 17.44 -4.64 -4.87
CA PRO A 80 17.89 -4.58 -6.26
C PRO A 80 16.98 -5.38 -7.19
N SER A 81 16.63 -4.78 -8.32
CA SER A 81 15.89 -5.43 -9.42
C SER A 81 14.50 -5.96 -9.09
N VAL A 82 13.89 -5.54 -7.97
CA VAL A 82 12.53 -5.97 -7.64
C VAL A 82 11.49 -5.27 -8.52
N ARG A 83 10.39 -5.97 -8.79
CA ARG A 83 9.26 -5.38 -9.50
C ARG A 83 8.41 -4.55 -8.53
N ILE A 84 8.22 -3.28 -8.86
CA ILE A 84 7.44 -2.34 -8.07
C ILE A 84 6.17 -1.99 -8.85
N MET A 85 5.03 -1.96 -8.17
CA MET A 85 3.77 -1.48 -8.74
C MET A 85 3.50 -0.08 -8.20
N GLY A 86 3.43 0.90 -9.10
CA GLY A 86 3.22 2.30 -8.74
C GLY A 86 1.95 2.90 -9.33
N ASP A 87 1.59 4.10 -8.88
CA ASP A 87 0.45 4.83 -9.42
C ASP A 87 0.61 5.08 -10.93
N SER A 88 -0.29 4.54 -11.73
CA SER A 88 -0.29 4.73 -13.19
C SER A 88 -0.74 6.12 -13.65
N ALA A 89 -1.29 6.95 -12.76
CA ALA A 89 -1.59 8.35 -13.07
C ALA A 89 -0.33 9.21 -13.20
N GLU A 90 0.83 8.68 -12.76
CA GLU A 90 2.12 9.35 -12.77
C GLU A 90 3.11 8.76 -13.82
N PRO A 91 2.76 8.73 -15.13
CA PRO A 91 3.58 8.06 -16.15
C PRO A 91 4.98 8.67 -16.29
N LYS A 92 5.11 9.98 -16.05
CA LYS A 92 6.39 10.68 -16.05
C LYS A 92 7.29 10.20 -14.92
N SER A 93 6.74 10.10 -13.71
CA SER A 93 7.46 9.63 -12.53
C SER A 93 7.88 8.16 -12.69
N ILE A 94 7.00 7.32 -13.25
CA ILE A 94 7.33 5.92 -13.59
C ILE A 94 8.49 5.86 -14.58
N TYR A 95 8.47 6.68 -15.64
CA TYR A 95 9.55 6.74 -16.62
C TYR A 95 10.87 7.16 -15.98
N GLU A 96 10.87 8.24 -15.20
CA GLU A 96 12.06 8.72 -14.49
C GLU A 96 12.64 7.65 -13.56
N MET A 97 11.81 6.97 -12.77
CA MET A 97 12.26 5.89 -11.89
C MET A 97 12.96 4.76 -12.66
N ARG A 98 12.46 4.41 -13.83
CA ARG A 98 13.07 3.41 -14.72
C ARG A 98 14.44 3.86 -15.27
N GLU A 99 14.56 5.13 -15.66
CA GLU A 99 15.84 5.71 -16.09
C GLU A 99 16.91 5.64 -14.97
N TYR A 100 16.47 5.70 -13.70
CA TYR A 100 17.34 5.51 -12.54
C TYR A 100 17.43 4.05 -12.07
N GLY A 101 17.00 3.09 -12.89
CA GLY A 101 17.18 1.66 -12.68
C GLY A 101 16.16 0.99 -11.76
N ALA A 102 15.10 1.68 -11.33
CA ALA A 102 14.03 1.05 -10.57
C ALA A 102 12.97 0.44 -11.50
N ASN A 103 12.63 -0.83 -11.31
CA ASN A 103 11.67 -1.55 -12.17
C ASN A 103 10.22 -1.25 -11.74
N VAL A 104 9.76 -0.02 -11.99
CA VAL A 104 8.41 0.42 -11.66
C VAL A 104 7.45 0.17 -12.82
N ASN A 105 6.29 -0.41 -12.52
CA ASN A 105 5.19 -0.67 -13.45
C ASN A 105 3.92 0.02 -12.94
N GLY A 106 3.14 0.60 -13.85
CA GLY A 106 1.88 1.23 -13.49
C GLY A 106 0.81 0.21 -13.07
N ALA A 107 0.19 0.43 -11.94
CA ALA A 107 -0.96 -0.35 -11.48
C ALA A 107 -2.17 -0.08 -12.41
N LYS A 108 -2.96 -1.10 -12.71
CA LYS A 108 -4.18 -0.93 -13.51
C LYS A 108 -5.22 -0.19 -12.69
N LYS A 109 -5.70 0.93 -13.21
CA LYS A 109 -6.81 1.69 -12.64
C LYS A 109 -8.08 1.43 -13.44
N GLY A 110 -9.21 1.40 -12.76
CA GLY A 110 -10.53 1.30 -13.34
C GLY A 110 -11.57 1.93 -12.43
N PRO A 111 -12.82 2.04 -12.87
CA PRO A 111 -13.92 2.45 -12.00
C PRO A 111 -13.89 1.60 -10.72
N ASP A 112 -14.11 2.21 -9.57
CA ASP A 112 -14.14 1.55 -8.26
C ASP A 112 -12.86 0.83 -7.82
N SER A 113 -11.73 1.05 -8.49
CA SER A 113 -10.46 0.37 -8.14
C SER A 113 -10.00 0.64 -6.70
N VAL A 114 -10.27 1.83 -6.16
CA VAL A 114 -9.98 2.19 -4.76
C VAL A 114 -10.83 1.33 -3.83
N ARG A 115 -12.14 1.32 -4.03
CA ARG A 115 -13.10 0.54 -3.22
C ARG A 115 -12.78 -0.96 -3.28
N PHE A 116 -12.52 -1.47 -4.48
CA PHE A 116 -12.16 -2.86 -4.66
C PHE A 116 -10.89 -3.24 -3.87
N GLY A 117 -9.84 -2.42 -3.98
CA GLY A 117 -8.58 -2.66 -3.28
C GLY A 117 -8.72 -2.58 -1.76
N ILE A 118 -9.47 -1.58 -1.25
CA ILE A 118 -9.71 -1.45 0.20
C ILE A 118 -10.54 -2.64 0.70
N ASN A 119 -11.62 -3.01 0.01
CA ASN A 119 -12.44 -4.17 0.39
C ASN A 119 -11.62 -5.47 0.39
N TRP A 120 -10.68 -5.61 -0.57
CA TRP A 120 -9.80 -6.76 -0.60
C TRP A 120 -8.86 -6.78 0.63
N LEU A 121 -8.31 -5.65 1.04
CA LEU A 121 -7.49 -5.53 2.24
C LEU A 121 -8.31 -5.81 3.51
N GLN A 122 -9.53 -5.30 3.60
CA GLN A 122 -10.45 -5.58 4.72
C GLN A 122 -10.79 -7.07 4.86
N SER A 123 -10.78 -7.81 3.75
CA SER A 123 -11.08 -9.25 3.75
C SER A 123 -9.89 -10.14 4.07
N ARG A 124 -8.69 -9.57 4.34
CA ARG A 124 -7.55 -10.36 4.82
C ARG A 124 -7.79 -10.82 6.25
N ALA A 125 -7.24 -11.99 6.60
CA ALA A 125 -7.35 -12.49 7.95
C ALA A 125 -6.65 -11.54 8.92
N HIS A 126 -5.42 -11.17 8.60
CA HIS A 126 -4.65 -10.17 9.36
C HIS A 126 -3.83 -9.30 8.44
N ILE A 127 -3.61 -8.05 8.87
CA ILE A 127 -2.64 -7.12 8.30
C ILE A 127 -1.63 -6.82 9.41
N TYR A 128 -0.55 -7.59 9.44
CA TYR A 128 0.56 -7.38 10.36
C TYR A 128 1.47 -6.28 9.85
N ILE A 129 1.71 -5.27 10.67
CA ILE A 129 2.60 -4.15 10.34
C ILE A 129 3.68 -4.07 11.41
N ASP A 130 4.93 -4.12 11.01
CA ASP A 130 6.04 -3.82 11.91
C ASP A 130 6.10 -2.32 12.14
N ARG A 131 5.51 -1.87 13.23
CA ARG A 131 5.41 -0.45 13.58
C ARG A 131 6.76 0.25 13.73
N HIS A 132 7.79 -0.49 14.13
CA HIS A 132 9.15 0.05 14.24
C HIS A 132 9.77 0.37 12.90
N ARG A 133 9.53 -0.50 11.92
CA ARG A 133 10.06 -0.38 10.55
C ARG A 133 9.16 0.47 9.67
N CYS A 134 7.85 0.47 9.92
CA CYS A 134 6.80 1.08 9.12
C CYS A 134 5.89 1.98 9.97
N PRO A 135 6.43 3.00 10.66
CA PRO A 135 5.63 3.84 11.57
C PRO A 135 4.54 4.65 10.85
N ASN A 136 4.81 5.09 9.63
CA ASN A 136 3.85 5.87 8.84
C ASN A 136 2.74 5.00 8.28
N THR A 137 3.08 3.84 7.72
CA THR A 137 2.09 2.84 7.25
C THR A 137 1.20 2.39 8.40
N TYR A 138 1.78 2.08 9.57
CA TYR A 138 1.00 1.72 10.75
C TYR A 138 0.03 2.84 11.17
N ARG A 139 0.50 4.08 11.19
CA ARG A 139 -0.33 5.24 11.52
C ARG A 139 -1.50 5.39 10.54
N GLU A 140 -1.24 5.33 9.23
CA GLU A 140 -2.30 5.45 8.24
C GLU A 140 -3.34 4.34 8.39
N PHE A 141 -2.94 3.08 8.41
CA PHE A 141 -3.86 1.95 8.53
C PHE A 141 -4.69 1.97 9.82
N SER A 142 -4.07 2.31 10.95
CA SER A 142 -4.75 2.31 12.26
C SER A 142 -5.64 3.54 12.49
N SER A 143 -5.45 4.63 11.74
CA SER A 143 -6.23 5.86 11.87
C SER A 143 -7.14 6.16 10.66
N TYR A 144 -7.19 5.27 9.66
CA TYR A 144 -8.02 5.49 8.49
C TYR A 144 -9.48 5.22 8.80
N GLU A 145 -10.29 6.25 8.75
CA GLU A 145 -11.73 6.21 9.04
C GLU A 145 -12.55 6.51 7.79
N TYR A 146 -13.75 5.97 7.73
CA TYR A 146 -14.72 6.37 6.72
C TYR A 146 -15.01 7.87 6.78
N ASP A 147 -15.38 8.46 5.65
CA ASP A 147 -15.82 9.85 5.59
C ASP A 147 -17.09 10.09 6.42
N ARG A 148 -17.32 11.36 6.75
CA ARG A 148 -18.49 11.80 7.48
C ARG A 148 -19.37 12.71 6.63
N ASN A 149 -20.68 12.58 6.76
CA ASN A 149 -21.65 13.51 6.21
C ASN A 149 -21.64 14.84 6.99
N ARG A 150 -22.47 15.80 6.57
CA ARG A 150 -22.61 17.10 7.24
C ARG A 150 -23.07 17.02 8.69
N ASP A 151 -23.76 15.95 9.05
CA ASP A 151 -24.27 15.69 10.40
C ASP A 151 -23.24 14.93 11.27
N GLY A 152 -22.03 14.70 10.76
CA GLY A 152 -20.94 14.02 11.46
C GLY A 152 -21.07 12.49 11.51
N GLN A 153 -22.02 11.90 10.79
CA GLN A 153 -22.21 10.45 10.72
C GLN A 153 -21.29 9.84 9.65
N PHE A 154 -20.73 8.68 9.93
CA PHE A 154 -19.94 7.94 8.96
C PHE A 154 -20.77 7.52 7.74
N ILE A 155 -20.19 7.70 6.56
CA ILE A 155 -20.77 7.29 5.29
C ILE A 155 -19.85 6.28 4.62
N ASN A 156 -20.39 5.45 3.73
CA ASN A 156 -19.59 4.46 3.00
C ASN A 156 -18.78 5.12 1.86
N ALA A 157 -17.87 6.00 2.24
CA ALA A 157 -16.91 6.67 1.37
C ALA A 157 -15.55 6.70 2.06
N PHE A 158 -14.48 6.67 1.27
CA PHE A 158 -13.10 6.70 1.75
C PHE A 158 -12.51 8.09 1.53
N PRO A 159 -11.88 8.71 2.55
CA PRO A 159 -11.24 10.00 2.39
C PRO A 159 -10.00 9.90 1.49
N ASP A 160 -9.81 10.90 0.64
CA ASP A 160 -8.60 11.03 -0.19
C ASP A 160 -7.55 11.89 0.53
N LYS A 161 -7.15 11.43 1.70
CA LYS A 161 -6.12 12.06 2.54
C LYS A 161 -5.52 11.05 3.52
N ASN A 162 -4.24 11.23 3.86
CA ASN A 162 -3.51 10.35 4.78
C ASN A 162 -3.62 8.87 4.40
N ASN A 163 -3.52 8.58 3.11
CA ASN A 163 -3.72 7.26 2.51
C ASN A 163 -2.57 6.85 1.57
N HIS A 164 -1.44 7.55 1.61
CA HIS A 164 -0.33 7.32 0.68
C HIS A 164 0.29 5.93 0.82
N ALA A 165 0.53 5.48 2.05
CA ALA A 165 1.00 4.12 2.29
C ALA A 165 -0.08 3.07 1.99
N ILE A 166 -1.35 3.37 2.28
CA ILE A 166 -2.50 2.51 1.93
C ILE A 166 -2.58 2.34 0.41
N ASP A 167 -2.41 3.41 -0.35
CA ASP A 167 -2.43 3.38 -1.80
C ASP A 167 -1.22 2.63 -2.37
N ALA A 168 -0.02 2.85 -1.82
CA ALA A 168 1.16 2.06 -2.17
C ALA A 168 0.92 0.55 -1.92
N VAL A 169 0.34 0.17 -0.79
CA VAL A 169 -0.02 -1.22 -0.48
C VAL A 169 -1.02 -1.78 -1.50
N ARG A 170 -2.08 -1.03 -1.83
CA ARG A 170 -3.06 -1.45 -2.85
C ARG A 170 -2.42 -1.68 -4.21
N TYR A 171 -1.54 -0.76 -4.65
CA TYR A 171 -0.82 -0.93 -5.92
C TYR A 171 0.08 -2.16 -5.88
N GLY A 172 0.90 -2.30 -4.85
CA GLY A 172 1.84 -3.41 -4.70
C GLY A 172 1.19 -4.78 -4.70
N LEU A 173 0.00 -4.90 -4.12
CA LEU A 173 -0.75 -6.15 -4.02
C LEU A 173 -1.73 -6.41 -5.18
N GLN A 174 -1.83 -5.48 -6.14
CA GLN A 174 -2.72 -5.68 -7.30
C GLN A 174 -2.50 -7.03 -8.02
N PRO A 175 -1.27 -7.55 -8.17
CA PRO A 175 -1.07 -8.89 -8.76
C PRO A 175 -1.71 -10.04 -7.97
N CYS A 176 -1.96 -9.84 -6.67
CA CYS A 176 -2.59 -10.86 -5.79
C CYS A 176 -4.12 -10.78 -5.82
N MET A 177 -4.66 -9.64 -6.24
CA MET A 177 -6.10 -9.42 -6.25
C MET A 177 -6.76 -10.18 -7.39
N PRO A 178 -7.95 -10.79 -7.20
CA PRO A 178 -8.65 -11.45 -8.28
C PRO A 178 -8.94 -10.44 -9.38
N HIS A 179 -8.56 -10.76 -10.61
CA HIS A 179 -8.93 -9.96 -11.75
C HIS A 179 -10.45 -10.05 -11.89
N GLY A 180 -11.13 -8.91 -11.82
CA GLY A 180 -12.56 -8.84 -12.06
C GLY A 180 -12.88 -9.45 -13.42
N ARG A 181 -13.30 -10.70 -13.45
CA ARG A 181 -14.00 -11.24 -14.60
C ARG A 181 -15.30 -10.48 -14.65
N ALA A 182 -15.43 -9.58 -15.61
CA ALA A 182 -16.74 -9.11 -16.02
C ALA A 182 -17.59 -10.38 -16.26
N ARG A 183 -18.51 -10.69 -15.37
CA ARG A 183 -19.56 -11.66 -15.63
C ARG A 183 -20.39 -11.05 -16.76
N ILE A 184 -20.10 -11.46 -17.98
CA ILE A 184 -21.05 -11.34 -19.07
C ILE A 184 -22.18 -12.31 -18.68
N LEU A 185 -23.21 -11.75 -18.06
CA LEU A 185 -24.50 -12.43 -17.95
C LEU A 185 -25.04 -12.57 -19.38
N ARG A 186 -25.04 -13.78 -19.89
CA ARG A 186 -25.82 -14.17 -21.06
C ARG A 186 -27.26 -14.40 -20.64
#